data_01541a2e6b12c31675f98466ff47ef43
#
_entry.id   01541a2e6b12c31675f98466ff47ef43
#
_cell.length_a   1.000
_cell.length_b   1.000
_cell.length_c   1.000
_cell.angle_alpha   90.00
_cell.angle_beta   90.00
_cell.angle_gamma   90.00
#
_symmetry.space_group_name_H-M   'P 1'
#
loop_
_entity.id
_entity.type
_entity.pdbx_description
1 polymer ?
#
loop_
_entity_poly.entity_id
_entity_poly.type
_entity_poly.pdbx_seq_one_letter_code
_entity_poly.pdbx_strand_id
1 'polypeptide(L)'
;MAAPRTVDSLEADEEPETEALFEGSSFVTEAKIQFGLLNTGSEGQHLAGALLERDVRDRQRRQADAQIEIEALQKQILKEKEEAEARRKAEEERRAARRIKVSDEDYQVLLRIVQAEAGVCDEKGKILGADVIINRVLSGKFPGSVKGVVYQGSQFQPVSNGRINSVKVTAETIRCVDRALDGEDYSNGALYFMNRKASGRKAGWFDSRLTYLFAHGGHEFFK
;
A
#
# COMPACT_ATOMS: atom_id res chain seq x y z
N MET A 1 -11.19 45.71 6.29
CA MET A 1 -10.57 45.40 7.59
C MET A 1 -11.36 44.33 8.28
N ALA A 2 -10.91 43.11 8.27
CA ALA A 2 -11.43 42.02 9.11
C ALA A 2 -10.23 41.13 9.45
N ALA A 3 -9.96 40.97 10.73
CA ALA A 3 -8.82 40.25 11.29
C ALA A 3 -8.98 38.72 11.18
N PRO A 4 -7.90 37.94 11.13
CA PRO A 4 -7.95 36.49 11.11
C PRO A 4 -8.25 35.93 12.50
N ARG A 5 -9.13 34.93 12.57
CA ARG A 5 -9.37 34.13 13.79
C ARG A 5 -8.28 33.09 13.93
N THR A 6 -7.56 33.17 15.03
CA THR A 6 -6.65 32.16 15.54
C THR A 6 -7.46 30.93 15.97
N VAL A 7 -7.10 29.77 15.45
CA VAL A 7 -7.61 28.47 15.93
C VAL A 7 -6.71 28.05 17.08
N ASP A 8 -7.31 27.97 18.24
CA ASP A 8 -6.69 27.56 19.48
C ASP A 8 -6.49 26.04 19.48
N SER A 9 -5.30 25.65 19.82
CA SER A 9 -4.84 24.27 19.95
C SER A 9 -5.48 23.63 21.18
N LEU A 10 -6.30 22.59 20.99
CA LEU A 10 -6.71 21.67 22.03
C LEU A 10 -5.79 20.44 21.98
N GLU A 11 -4.70 20.51 22.71
CA GLU A 11 -4.02 19.33 23.24
C GLU A 11 -4.87 18.78 24.39
N ALA A 12 -5.49 17.64 24.18
CA ALA A 12 -6.07 16.84 25.25
C ALA A 12 -5.14 15.65 25.48
N ASP A 13 -4.24 15.79 26.45
CA ASP A 13 -3.57 14.67 27.09
C ASP A 13 -4.63 13.90 27.92
N GLU A 14 -5.20 12.86 27.33
CA GLU A 14 -5.89 11.81 28.08
C GLU A 14 -4.87 10.72 28.43
N GLU A 15 -4.29 10.80 29.62
CA GLU A 15 -3.64 9.66 30.23
C GLU A 15 -4.71 8.59 30.58
N PRO A 16 -4.44 7.29 30.32
CA PRO A 16 -5.44 6.26 30.55
C PRO A 16 -5.63 6.01 32.07
N GLU A 17 -6.88 6.06 32.50
CA GLU A 17 -7.36 5.74 33.87
C GLU A 17 -7.14 4.27 34.32
N THR A 18 -6.05 3.63 33.92
CA THR A 18 -5.76 2.23 34.28
C THR A 18 -5.06 2.03 35.61
N GLU A 19 -4.50 3.08 36.22
CA GLU A 19 -3.85 2.96 37.55
C GLU A 19 -4.84 2.87 38.70
N ALA A 20 -5.99 3.51 38.65
CA ALA A 20 -6.92 3.60 39.76
C ALA A 20 -7.63 2.28 40.15
N LEU A 21 -7.77 1.33 39.20
CA LEU A 21 -8.41 0.02 39.46
C LEU A 21 -7.49 -0.99 40.15
N PHE A 22 -6.18 -0.79 40.11
CA PHE A 22 -5.21 -1.73 40.67
C PHE A 22 -4.88 -1.46 42.14
N GLU A 23 -4.98 -0.21 42.58
CA GLU A 23 -4.69 0.16 43.97
C GLU A 23 -5.79 -0.27 44.95
N GLY A 24 -7.06 -0.26 44.54
CA GLY A 24 -8.18 -0.58 45.41
C GLY A 24 -8.20 -2.02 45.95
N SER A 25 -7.75 -3.00 45.16
CA SER A 25 -7.72 -4.41 45.54
C SER A 25 -6.61 -4.74 46.54
N SER A 26 -5.46 -4.08 46.43
CA SER A 26 -4.31 -4.25 47.32
C SER A 26 -4.60 -3.72 48.72
N PHE A 27 -5.24 -2.55 48.81
CA PHE A 27 -5.55 -1.87 50.07
C PHE A 27 -6.55 -2.64 50.93
N VAL A 28 -7.58 -3.25 50.32
CA VAL A 28 -8.59 -4.03 51.03
C VAL A 28 -8.02 -5.33 51.60
N THR A 29 -7.08 -5.96 50.87
CA THR A 29 -6.42 -7.18 51.32
C THR A 29 -5.45 -6.90 52.46
N GLU A 30 -4.69 -5.83 52.39
CA GLU A 30 -3.73 -5.40 53.41
C GLU A 30 -4.44 -4.96 54.71
N ALA A 31 -5.55 -4.23 54.59
CA ALA A 31 -6.38 -3.84 55.71
C ALA A 31 -7.02 -5.05 56.45
N LYS A 32 -7.48 -6.05 55.69
CA LYS A 32 -8.03 -7.31 56.28
C LYS A 32 -6.96 -8.14 57.00
N ILE A 33 -5.74 -8.16 56.46
CA ILE A 33 -4.61 -8.88 57.06
C ILE A 33 -4.16 -8.16 58.37
N GLN A 34 -4.06 -6.83 58.35
CA GLN A 34 -3.74 -6.05 59.55
C GLN A 34 -4.81 -6.20 60.66
N PHE A 35 -6.11 -6.19 60.28
CA PHE A 35 -7.19 -6.41 61.24
C PHE A 35 -7.16 -7.83 61.85
N GLY A 36 -6.84 -8.84 61.07
CA GLY A 36 -6.63 -10.23 61.51
C GLY A 36 -5.44 -10.38 62.47
N LEU A 37 -4.34 -9.65 62.22
CA LEU A 37 -3.13 -9.66 63.08
C LEU A 37 -3.36 -9.02 64.44
N LEU A 38 -4.28 -8.06 64.61
CA LEU A 38 -4.55 -7.33 65.84
C LEU A 38 -5.49 -8.07 66.74
N ASN A 39 -6.33 -8.99 66.27
CA ASN A 39 -7.45 -9.57 67.01
C ASN A 39 -7.39 -11.09 67.29
N THR A 40 -6.33 -11.79 66.85
CA THR A 40 -6.26 -13.26 67.00
C THR A 40 -4.99 -13.70 67.71
N GLY A 41 -5.08 -14.78 68.50
CA GLY A 41 -3.91 -15.43 69.09
C GLY A 41 -2.93 -16.02 68.07
N SER A 42 -1.89 -16.73 68.52
CA SER A 42 -0.78 -17.21 67.69
C SER A 42 -1.18 -17.96 66.38
N GLU A 43 -2.30 -18.67 66.37
CA GLU A 43 -2.82 -19.34 65.17
C GLU A 43 -3.30 -18.39 64.06
N GLY A 44 -3.93 -17.28 64.45
CA GLY A 44 -4.38 -16.26 63.50
C GLY A 44 -3.23 -15.48 62.89
N GLN A 45 -2.13 -15.28 63.61
CA GLN A 45 -0.93 -14.66 63.10
C GLN A 45 -0.22 -15.54 62.04
N HIS A 46 -0.18 -16.87 62.26
CA HIS A 46 0.34 -17.83 61.25
C HIS A 46 -0.49 -17.87 60.01
N LEU A 47 -1.82 -17.83 60.09
CA LEU A 47 -2.71 -17.82 58.96
C LEU A 47 -2.58 -16.54 58.13
N ALA A 48 -2.50 -15.39 58.82
CA ALA A 48 -2.31 -14.09 58.15
C ALA A 48 -0.95 -14.01 57.43
N GLY A 49 0.11 -14.55 58.03
CA GLY A 49 1.43 -14.66 57.39
C GLY A 49 1.40 -15.52 56.11
N ALA A 50 0.75 -16.69 56.17
CA ALA A 50 0.61 -17.57 55.00
C ALA A 50 -0.21 -16.95 53.85
N LEU A 51 -1.26 -16.18 54.18
CA LEU A 51 -2.05 -15.44 53.16
C LEU A 51 -1.25 -14.31 52.52
N LEU A 52 -0.44 -13.59 53.28
CA LEU A 52 0.43 -12.55 52.76
C LEU A 52 1.50 -13.13 51.80
N GLU A 53 2.16 -14.22 52.21
CA GLU A 53 3.13 -14.89 51.36
C GLU A 53 2.51 -15.43 50.06
N ARG A 54 1.26 -15.90 50.11
CA ARG A 54 0.53 -16.34 48.92
C ARG A 54 0.24 -15.17 47.98
N ASP A 55 -0.24 -14.06 48.51
CA ASP A 55 -0.55 -12.86 47.75
C ASP A 55 0.71 -12.27 47.07
N VAL A 56 1.84 -12.23 47.81
CA VAL A 56 3.12 -11.82 47.24
C VAL A 56 3.55 -12.75 46.08
N ARG A 57 3.44 -14.07 46.26
CA ARG A 57 3.75 -15.05 45.18
C ARG A 57 2.84 -14.90 43.98
N ASP A 58 1.55 -14.66 44.21
CA ASP A 58 0.60 -14.51 43.12
C ASP A 58 0.83 -13.19 42.36
N ARG A 59 1.22 -12.11 43.04
CA ARG A 59 1.65 -10.85 42.37
C ARG A 59 2.93 -11.05 41.57
N GLN A 60 3.95 -11.72 42.11
CA GLN A 60 5.19 -12.01 41.38
C GLN A 60 4.96 -12.85 40.17
N ARG A 61 4.08 -13.88 40.21
CA ARG A 61 3.67 -14.65 39.06
C ARG A 61 3.03 -13.79 37.99
N ARG A 62 2.01 -12.98 38.35
CA ARG A 62 1.35 -12.08 37.36
C ARG A 62 2.31 -11.09 36.75
N GLN A 63 3.26 -10.57 37.52
CA GLN A 63 4.30 -9.68 36.93
C GLN A 63 5.23 -10.42 35.98
N ALA A 64 5.66 -11.64 36.31
CA ALA A 64 6.47 -12.45 35.44
C ALA A 64 5.74 -12.82 34.16
N ASP A 65 4.48 -13.24 34.25
CA ASP A 65 3.65 -13.58 33.08
C ASP A 65 3.44 -12.36 32.17
N ALA A 66 3.14 -11.20 32.77
CA ALA A 66 3.00 -9.94 32.02
C ALA A 66 4.32 -9.52 31.35
N GLN A 67 5.45 -9.72 32.01
CA GLN A 67 6.76 -9.42 31.41
C GLN A 67 7.05 -10.29 30.19
N ILE A 68 6.74 -11.60 30.27
CA ILE A 68 6.89 -12.54 29.14
C ILE A 68 6.00 -12.10 27.97
N GLU A 69 4.77 -11.68 28.25
CA GLU A 69 3.84 -11.21 27.19
C GLU A 69 4.35 -9.92 26.52
N ILE A 70 4.85 -8.97 27.31
CA ILE A 70 5.44 -7.72 26.80
C ILE A 70 6.65 -8.03 25.92
N GLU A 71 7.55 -8.91 26.34
CA GLU A 71 8.73 -9.30 25.57
C GLU A 71 8.35 -10.00 24.25
N ALA A 72 7.33 -10.87 24.28
CA ALA A 72 6.81 -11.53 23.10
C ALA A 72 6.23 -10.52 22.11
N LEU A 73 5.44 -9.56 22.59
CA LEU A 73 4.85 -8.50 21.78
C LEU A 73 5.93 -7.59 21.18
N GLN A 74 6.91 -7.19 21.99
CA GLN A 74 8.04 -6.37 21.51
C GLN A 74 8.81 -7.08 20.38
N LYS A 75 9.06 -8.37 20.55
CA LYS A 75 9.73 -9.19 19.53
C LYS A 75 8.91 -9.27 18.23
N GLN A 76 7.57 -9.40 18.35
CA GLN A 76 6.68 -9.42 17.19
C GLN A 76 6.69 -8.08 16.46
N ILE A 77 6.58 -6.97 17.19
CA ILE A 77 6.64 -5.61 16.62
C ILE A 77 7.97 -5.37 15.90
N LEU A 78 9.08 -5.80 16.49
CA LEU A 78 10.39 -5.65 15.87
C LEU A 78 10.47 -6.43 14.54
N LYS A 79 10.01 -7.68 14.54
CA LYS A 79 9.96 -8.53 13.35
C LYS A 79 9.10 -7.90 12.24
N GLU A 80 7.91 -7.39 12.57
CA GLU A 80 7.02 -6.72 11.61
C GLU A 80 7.67 -5.46 11.01
N LYS A 81 8.39 -4.69 11.83
CA LYS A 81 9.15 -3.51 11.36
C LYS A 81 10.27 -3.90 10.39
N GLU A 82 11.05 -4.93 10.72
CA GLU A 82 12.13 -5.42 9.86
C GLU A 82 11.59 -5.94 8.51
N GLU A 83 10.49 -6.71 8.54
CA GLU A 83 9.83 -7.19 7.31
C GLU A 83 9.26 -6.04 6.47
N ALA A 84 8.66 -5.03 7.10
CA ALA A 84 8.14 -3.86 6.41
C ALA A 84 9.26 -3.03 5.76
N GLU A 85 10.39 -2.87 6.45
CA GLU A 85 11.57 -2.17 5.93
C GLU A 85 12.20 -2.94 4.75
N ALA A 86 12.34 -4.26 4.88
CA ALA A 86 12.83 -5.12 3.81
C ALA A 86 11.94 -5.05 2.56
N ARG A 87 10.60 -5.08 2.75
CA ARG A 87 9.65 -4.91 1.64
C ARG A 87 9.78 -3.55 0.96
N ARG A 88 9.92 -2.48 1.75
CA ARG A 88 10.09 -1.12 1.20
C ARG A 88 11.37 -1.02 0.38
N LYS A 89 12.47 -1.56 0.89
CA LYS A 89 13.76 -1.56 0.19
C LYS A 89 13.71 -2.36 -1.10
N ALA A 90 13.12 -3.56 -1.08
CA ALA A 90 12.95 -4.38 -2.27
C ALA A 90 12.07 -3.69 -3.33
N GLU A 91 11.01 -2.99 -2.92
CA GLU A 91 10.15 -2.22 -3.83
C GLU A 91 10.90 -1.03 -4.44
N GLU A 92 11.73 -0.34 -3.67
CA GLU A 92 12.56 0.76 -4.16
C GLU A 92 13.59 0.28 -5.18
N GLU A 93 14.28 -0.82 -4.89
CA GLU A 93 15.22 -1.47 -5.83
C GLU A 93 14.52 -1.91 -7.12
N ARG A 94 13.32 -2.51 -7.01
CA ARG A 94 12.50 -2.88 -8.17
C ARG A 94 12.13 -1.66 -9.01
N ARG A 95 11.68 -0.57 -8.38
CA ARG A 95 11.34 0.69 -9.07
C ARG A 95 12.56 1.32 -9.74
N ALA A 96 13.73 1.25 -9.12
CA ALA A 96 14.97 1.76 -9.70
C ALA A 96 15.44 0.98 -10.93
N ALA A 97 15.12 -0.32 -11.00
CA ALA A 97 15.48 -1.21 -12.12
C ALA A 97 14.49 -1.14 -13.30
N ARG A 98 13.39 -0.40 -13.20
CA ARG A 98 12.36 -0.30 -14.25
C ARG A 98 12.91 0.25 -15.57
N ARG A 99 12.31 -0.18 -16.69
CA ARG A 99 12.65 0.25 -18.06
C ARG A 99 12.66 1.76 -18.23
N ILE A 100 11.78 2.46 -17.54
CA ILE A 100 11.70 3.93 -17.51
C ILE A 100 11.51 4.41 -16.07
N LYS A 101 12.00 5.61 -15.78
CA LYS A 101 11.66 6.29 -14.53
C LYS A 101 10.26 6.86 -14.64
N VAL A 102 9.39 6.51 -13.71
CA VAL A 102 8.00 6.98 -13.64
C VAL A 102 7.77 7.68 -12.31
N SER A 103 7.25 8.91 -12.39
CA SER A 103 6.70 9.60 -11.22
C SER A 103 5.40 8.92 -10.77
N ASP A 104 4.93 9.20 -9.56
CA ASP A 104 3.63 8.68 -9.11
C ASP A 104 2.49 9.16 -10.01
N GLU A 105 2.55 10.40 -10.52
CA GLU A 105 1.57 10.93 -11.47
C GLU A 105 1.61 10.15 -12.80
N ASP A 106 2.78 9.95 -13.39
CA ASP A 106 2.97 9.17 -14.60
C ASP A 106 2.47 7.73 -14.45
N TYR A 107 2.76 7.11 -13.30
CA TYR A 107 2.28 5.76 -12.98
C TYR A 107 0.75 5.69 -12.95
N GLN A 108 0.09 6.64 -12.28
CA GLN A 108 -1.37 6.70 -12.25
C GLN A 108 -1.98 6.95 -13.63
N VAL A 109 -1.34 7.76 -14.46
CA VAL A 109 -1.76 7.99 -15.85
C VAL A 109 -1.62 6.70 -16.67
N LEU A 110 -0.50 5.97 -16.52
CA LEU A 110 -0.26 4.69 -17.22
C LEU A 110 -1.31 3.65 -16.85
N LEU A 111 -1.61 3.49 -15.57
CA LEU A 111 -2.65 2.58 -15.10
C LEU A 111 -4.02 2.89 -15.72
N ARG A 112 -4.41 4.16 -15.70
CA ARG A 112 -5.72 4.58 -16.22
C ARG A 112 -5.84 4.43 -17.72
N ILE A 113 -4.80 4.77 -18.47
CA ILE A 113 -4.86 4.64 -19.94
C ILE A 113 -4.88 3.18 -20.37
N VAL A 114 -4.07 2.30 -19.75
CA VAL A 114 -4.09 0.86 -20.02
C VAL A 114 -5.45 0.26 -19.66
N GLN A 115 -6.02 0.64 -18.52
CA GLN A 115 -7.38 0.21 -18.17
C GLN A 115 -8.43 0.70 -19.17
N ALA A 116 -8.31 1.94 -19.64
CA ALA A 116 -9.27 2.52 -20.58
C ALA A 116 -9.18 1.90 -21.99
N GLU A 117 -7.98 1.60 -22.49
CA GLU A 117 -7.75 1.04 -23.83
C GLU A 117 -7.84 -0.49 -23.87
N ALA A 118 -7.23 -1.15 -22.89
CA ALA A 118 -7.04 -2.60 -22.89
C ALA A 118 -7.71 -3.32 -21.70
N GLY A 119 -8.59 -2.67 -20.95
CA GLY A 119 -9.20 -3.24 -19.74
C GLY A 119 -9.98 -4.53 -19.96
N VAL A 120 -10.52 -4.74 -21.16
CA VAL A 120 -11.24 -5.98 -21.56
C VAL A 120 -10.34 -7.01 -22.25
N CYS A 121 -9.06 -6.68 -22.52
CA CYS A 121 -8.10 -7.60 -23.10
C CYS A 121 -7.56 -8.58 -22.04
N ASP A 122 -6.93 -9.65 -22.50
CA ASP A 122 -6.15 -10.55 -21.67
C ASP A 122 -4.90 -9.85 -21.07
N GLU A 123 -4.18 -10.51 -20.18
CA GLU A 123 -2.99 -9.96 -19.54
C GLU A 123 -1.95 -9.48 -20.56
N LYS A 124 -1.71 -10.28 -21.61
CA LYS A 124 -0.77 -9.93 -22.68
C LYS A 124 -1.20 -8.66 -23.42
N GLY A 125 -2.49 -8.50 -23.70
CA GLY A 125 -3.03 -7.30 -24.34
C GLY A 125 -2.87 -6.04 -23.47
N LYS A 126 -3.01 -6.17 -22.13
CA LYS A 126 -2.76 -5.09 -21.19
C LYS A 126 -1.27 -4.72 -21.13
N ILE A 127 -0.38 -5.72 -21.11
CA ILE A 127 1.08 -5.50 -21.15
C ILE A 127 1.46 -4.81 -22.45
N LEU A 128 0.97 -5.28 -23.60
CA LEU A 128 1.20 -4.64 -24.90
C LEU A 128 0.74 -3.19 -24.95
N GLY A 129 -0.39 -2.86 -24.31
CA GLY A 129 -0.86 -1.48 -24.19
C GLY A 129 0.11 -0.60 -23.40
N ALA A 130 0.68 -1.12 -22.31
CA ALA A 130 1.72 -0.45 -21.54
C ALA A 130 3.03 -0.33 -22.31
N ASP A 131 3.47 -1.41 -22.98
CA ASP A 131 4.70 -1.46 -23.77
C ASP A 131 4.77 -0.40 -24.85
N VAL A 132 3.69 -0.18 -25.59
CA VAL A 132 3.65 0.86 -26.62
C VAL A 132 3.91 2.24 -26.02
N ILE A 133 3.35 2.54 -24.85
CA ILE A 133 3.58 3.82 -24.19
C ILE A 133 5.02 3.93 -23.68
N ILE A 134 5.54 2.88 -23.06
CA ILE A 134 6.94 2.80 -22.60
C ILE A 134 7.90 2.97 -23.76
N ASN A 135 7.66 2.27 -24.88
CA ASN A 135 8.50 2.37 -26.10
C ASN A 135 8.47 3.78 -26.68
N ARG A 136 7.32 4.46 -26.67
CA ARG A 136 7.23 5.87 -27.10
C ARG A 136 8.11 6.76 -26.25
N VAL A 137 8.04 6.64 -24.92
CA VAL A 137 8.91 7.39 -23.99
C VAL A 137 10.39 7.16 -24.29
N LEU A 138 10.78 5.90 -24.57
CA LEU A 138 12.16 5.50 -24.87
C LEU A 138 12.65 5.91 -26.26
N SER A 139 11.74 6.07 -27.22
CA SER A 139 12.10 6.25 -28.65
C SER A 139 12.72 7.59 -29.00
N GLY A 140 12.60 8.61 -28.14
CA GLY A 140 12.98 9.99 -28.45
C GLY A 140 12.13 10.68 -29.54
N LYS A 141 11.17 9.96 -30.16
CA LYS A 141 10.25 10.49 -31.17
C LYS A 141 8.97 11.08 -30.57
N PHE A 142 8.73 10.81 -29.31
CA PHE A 142 7.58 11.21 -28.51
C PHE A 142 8.04 11.94 -27.25
N PRO A 143 7.12 12.57 -26.50
CA PRO A 143 7.47 13.17 -25.22
C PRO A 143 8.15 12.18 -24.26
N GLY A 144 9.13 12.66 -23.47
CA GLY A 144 9.95 11.85 -22.57
C GLY A 144 9.28 11.46 -21.24
N SER A 145 7.94 11.58 -21.13
CA SER A 145 7.17 11.15 -19.96
C SER A 145 5.88 10.45 -20.38
N VAL A 146 5.37 9.59 -19.52
CA VAL A 146 4.10 8.89 -19.74
C VAL A 146 2.95 9.87 -19.92
N LYS A 147 2.84 10.87 -19.04
CA LYS A 147 1.83 11.91 -19.15
C LYS A 147 1.93 12.66 -20.47
N GLY A 148 3.14 13.03 -20.87
CA GLY A 148 3.38 13.71 -22.14
C GLY A 148 2.94 12.88 -23.33
N VAL A 149 3.25 11.58 -23.36
CA VAL A 149 2.83 10.64 -24.42
C VAL A 149 1.31 10.46 -24.43
N VAL A 150 0.70 10.24 -23.30
CA VAL A 150 -0.75 9.94 -23.20
C VAL A 150 -1.60 11.14 -23.54
N TYR A 151 -1.23 12.34 -23.09
CA TYR A 151 -1.98 13.57 -23.36
C TYR A 151 -1.54 14.30 -24.64
N GLN A 152 -0.63 13.72 -25.42
CA GLN A 152 -0.32 14.22 -26.74
C GLN A 152 -1.58 14.19 -27.63
N GLY A 153 -1.91 15.29 -28.27
CA GLY A 153 -3.18 15.48 -28.96
C GLY A 153 -3.54 14.35 -29.93
N SER A 154 -4.78 13.90 -29.88
CA SER A 154 -5.39 12.89 -30.77
C SER A 154 -4.79 11.48 -30.75
N GLN A 155 -3.96 11.14 -29.76
CA GLN A 155 -3.33 9.80 -29.70
C GLN A 155 -4.25 8.74 -29.08
N PHE A 156 -4.98 9.10 -28.00
CA PHE A 156 -5.80 8.17 -27.25
C PHE A 156 -7.24 8.66 -27.12
N GLN A 157 -8.19 7.85 -27.58
CA GLN A 157 -9.61 8.19 -27.52
C GLN A 157 -10.12 8.39 -26.07
N PRO A 158 -9.69 7.60 -25.05
CA PRO A 158 -10.11 7.82 -23.68
C PRO A 158 -9.70 9.17 -23.09
N VAL A 159 -8.66 9.79 -23.61
CA VAL A 159 -8.26 11.16 -23.26
C VAL A 159 -9.24 12.17 -23.84
N SER A 160 -9.53 12.07 -25.14
CA SER A 160 -10.37 13.03 -25.85
C SER A 160 -11.84 12.99 -25.40
N ASN A 161 -12.35 11.83 -24.96
CA ASN A 161 -13.73 11.69 -24.47
C ASN A 161 -13.86 11.71 -22.92
N GLY A 162 -12.75 11.94 -22.20
CA GLY A 162 -12.72 12.04 -20.74
C GLY A 162 -12.81 10.71 -19.99
N ARG A 163 -12.94 9.56 -20.69
CA ARG A 163 -13.06 8.24 -20.04
C ARG A 163 -11.90 7.88 -19.14
N ILE A 164 -10.69 8.34 -19.45
CA ILE A 164 -9.49 8.14 -18.62
C ILE A 164 -9.68 8.59 -17.16
N ASN A 165 -10.55 9.57 -16.91
CA ASN A 165 -10.79 10.11 -15.57
C ASN A 165 -11.82 9.29 -14.75
N SER A 166 -12.60 8.43 -15.41
CA SER A 166 -13.70 7.70 -14.78
C SER A 166 -13.47 6.20 -14.68
N VAL A 167 -12.42 5.66 -15.31
CA VAL A 167 -12.12 4.22 -15.24
C VAL A 167 -11.72 3.77 -13.84
N LYS A 168 -12.20 2.61 -13.43
CA LYS A 168 -11.75 1.93 -12.21
C LYS A 168 -10.63 0.97 -12.60
N VAL A 169 -9.43 1.26 -12.16
CA VAL A 169 -8.26 0.40 -12.39
C VAL A 169 -8.40 -0.89 -11.59
N THR A 170 -8.26 -2.03 -12.27
CA THR A 170 -8.33 -3.35 -11.62
C THR A 170 -6.96 -3.80 -11.10
N ALA A 171 -6.94 -4.70 -10.12
CA ALA A 171 -5.71 -5.31 -9.63
C ALA A 171 -4.93 -6.05 -10.72
N GLU A 172 -5.63 -6.62 -11.70
CA GLU A 172 -5.02 -7.26 -12.88
C GLU A 172 -4.27 -6.24 -13.74
N THR A 173 -4.89 -5.08 -14.03
CA THR A 173 -4.23 -4.02 -14.79
C THR A 173 -2.99 -3.48 -14.05
N ILE A 174 -3.04 -3.35 -12.72
CA ILE A 174 -1.88 -2.95 -11.92
C ILE A 174 -0.73 -3.96 -12.12
N ARG A 175 -1.01 -5.25 -11.95
CA ARG A 175 0.02 -6.29 -12.16
C ARG A 175 0.60 -6.29 -13.56
N CYS A 176 -0.22 -6.11 -14.60
CA CYS A 176 0.24 -6.08 -15.98
C CYS A 176 1.13 -4.86 -16.27
N VAL A 177 0.76 -3.69 -15.76
CA VAL A 177 1.56 -2.46 -15.91
C VAL A 177 2.89 -2.58 -15.15
N ASP A 178 2.89 -3.14 -13.96
CA ASP A 178 4.12 -3.38 -13.20
C ASP A 178 5.05 -4.33 -13.95
N ARG A 179 4.54 -5.45 -14.48
CA ARG A 179 5.31 -6.40 -15.28
C ARG A 179 5.93 -5.74 -16.51
N ALA A 180 5.19 -4.89 -17.22
CA ALA A 180 5.71 -4.15 -18.37
C ALA A 180 6.83 -3.17 -17.97
N LEU A 181 6.64 -2.44 -16.88
CA LEU A 181 7.66 -1.54 -16.33
C LEU A 181 8.92 -2.29 -15.87
N ASP A 182 8.74 -3.46 -15.28
CA ASP A 182 9.82 -4.31 -14.77
C ASP A 182 10.57 -5.08 -15.89
N GLY A 183 10.14 -4.95 -17.16
CA GLY A 183 10.89 -5.43 -18.33
C GLY A 183 10.21 -6.50 -19.17
N GLU A 184 9.00 -6.96 -18.81
CA GLU A 184 8.25 -7.89 -19.65
C GLU A 184 7.71 -7.15 -20.88
N ASP A 185 8.18 -7.53 -22.07
CA ASP A 185 7.88 -6.85 -23.34
C ASP A 185 7.51 -7.85 -24.43
N TYR A 186 6.30 -7.75 -24.93
CA TYR A 186 5.79 -8.53 -26.06
C TYR A 186 5.63 -7.72 -27.33
N SER A 187 5.99 -6.42 -27.30
CA SER A 187 5.64 -5.46 -28.34
C SER A 187 6.53 -5.49 -29.57
N ASN A 188 7.69 -6.15 -29.53
CA ASN A 188 8.72 -6.08 -30.59
C ASN A 188 9.09 -4.62 -30.93
N GLY A 189 9.02 -3.72 -29.95
CA GLY A 189 9.30 -2.30 -30.13
C GLY A 189 8.19 -1.54 -30.86
N ALA A 190 6.93 -2.00 -30.80
CA ALA A 190 5.78 -1.31 -31.38
C ALA A 190 5.63 0.09 -30.77
N LEU A 191 5.34 1.06 -31.63
CA LEU A 191 5.07 2.45 -31.26
C LEU A 191 3.60 2.84 -31.49
N TYR A 192 2.87 2.01 -32.25
CA TYR A 192 1.48 2.26 -32.63
C TYR A 192 0.67 0.98 -32.53
N PHE A 193 -0.61 1.14 -32.23
CA PHE A 193 -1.59 0.07 -32.33
C PHE A 193 -2.94 0.62 -32.78
N MET A 194 -3.75 -0.22 -33.40
CA MET A 194 -5.13 0.11 -33.75
C MET A 194 -6.02 -1.10 -33.69
N ASN A 195 -7.31 -0.90 -33.45
CA ASN A 195 -8.32 -1.89 -33.76
C ASN A 195 -8.83 -1.66 -35.19
N ARG A 196 -8.51 -2.58 -36.11
CA ARG A 196 -8.83 -2.40 -37.52
C ARG A 196 -10.30 -2.20 -37.80
N LYS A 197 -11.16 -2.96 -37.11
CA LYS A 197 -12.61 -2.85 -37.27
C LYS A 197 -13.16 -1.48 -36.80
N ALA A 198 -12.57 -0.91 -35.77
CA ALA A 198 -12.97 0.39 -35.25
C ALA A 198 -12.33 1.56 -35.97
N SER A 199 -11.18 1.36 -36.63
CA SER A 199 -10.40 2.44 -37.27
C SER A 199 -10.97 2.89 -38.62
N GLY A 200 -11.77 2.08 -39.27
CA GLY A 200 -12.38 2.43 -40.59
C GLY A 200 -11.36 2.98 -41.58
N ARG A 201 -11.63 4.16 -42.17
CA ARG A 201 -10.73 4.80 -43.16
C ARG A 201 -9.35 5.17 -42.58
N LYS A 202 -9.20 5.31 -41.28
CA LYS A 202 -7.90 5.61 -40.63
C LYS A 202 -6.91 4.45 -40.75
N ALA A 203 -7.38 3.21 -40.98
CA ALA A 203 -6.52 2.03 -41.16
C ALA A 203 -5.53 2.22 -42.32
N GLY A 204 -5.96 2.84 -43.42
CA GLY A 204 -5.09 3.10 -44.60
C GLY A 204 -3.88 3.99 -44.27
N TRP A 205 -3.98 4.87 -43.30
CA TRP A 205 -2.82 5.66 -42.84
C TRP A 205 -1.76 4.76 -42.18
N PHE A 206 -2.19 3.81 -41.35
CA PHE A 206 -1.29 2.84 -40.74
C PHE A 206 -0.60 1.97 -41.80
N ASP A 207 -1.37 1.43 -42.70
CA ASP A 207 -0.86 0.54 -43.76
C ASP A 207 0.15 1.24 -44.71
N SER A 208 -0.01 2.56 -44.94
CA SER A 208 0.83 3.32 -45.86
C SER A 208 2.07 3.96 -45.20
N ARG A 209 2.09 4.12 -43.91
CA ARG A 209 3.10 4.91 -43.19
C ARG A 209 3.92 4.13 -42.19
N LEU A 210 3.42 2.97 -41.70
CA LEU A 210 4.01 2.21 -40.63
C LEU A 210 4.31 0.78 -41.07
N THR A 211 5.26 0.16 -40.41
CA THR A 211 5.57 -1.26 -40.58
C THR A 211 4.69 -2.09 -39.67
N TYR A 212 3.88 -2.97 -40.23
CA TYR A 212 3.12 -3.96 -39.47
C TYR A 212 4.07 -4.94 -38.78
N LEU A 213 3.80 -5.27 -37.52
CA LEU A 213 4.58 -6.21 -36.70
C LEU A 213 3.80 -7.50 -36.45
N PHE A 214 2.65 -7.40 -35.82
CA PHE A 214 1.80 -8.54 -35.44
C PHE A 214 0.41 -8.06 -35.03
N ALA A 215 -0.49 -9.03 -34.76
CA ALA A 215 -1.80 -8.79 -34.19
C ALA A 215 -1.99 -9.57 -32.88
N HIS A 216 -2.71 -8.99 -31.92
CA HIS A 216 -3.11 -9.62 -30.68
C HIS A 216 -4.41 -9.00 -30.14
N GLY A 217 -5.35 -9.85 -29.64
CA GLY A 217 -6.57 -9.39 -28.97
C GLY A 217 -7.45 -8.44 -29.80
N GLY A 218 -7.45 -8.56 -31.13
CA GLY A 218 -8.18 -7.69 -32.06
C GLY A 218 -7.48 -6.36 -32.35
N HIS A 219 -6.28 -6.15 -31.83
CA HIS A 219 -5.41 -5.02 -32.14
C HIS A 219 -4.27 -5.44 -33.05
N GLU A 220 -3.88 -4.55 -33.95
CA GLU A 220 -2.71 -4.66 -34.80
C GLU A 220 -1.64 -3.67 -34.31
N PHE A 221 -0.39 -4.12 -34.26
CA PHE A 221 0.76 -3.39 -33.75
C PHE A 221 1.73 -3.03 -34.86
N PHE A 222 2.29 -1.81 -34.81
CA PHE A 222 3.11 -1.23 -35.84
C PHE A 222 4.31 -0.47 -35.28
N LYS A 223 5.29 -0.25 -36.16
CA LYS A 223 6.48 0.56 -35.86
C LYS A 223 6.75 1.60 -36.97
#